data_79f84573d8495e4496fd95310e6c4e5d
#
_entry.id   79f84573d8495e4496fd95310e6c4e5d
#
_cell.length_a   1.000
_cell.length_b   1.000
_cell.length_c   1.000
_cell.angle_alpha   90.00
_cell.angle_beta   90.00
_cell.angle_gamma   90.00
#
_symmetry.space_group_name_H-M   'P 1'
#
loop_
_entity.id
_entity.type
_entity.pdbx_description
1 polymer ?
#
loop_
_entity_poly.entity_id
_entity_poly.type
_entity_poly.pdbx_seq_one_letter_code
_entity_poly.pdbx_strand_id
1 'polypeptide(L)'
;MAALTIQGLDDVVERVGELADLAKVRQAITKGTLLVERQAKINAQALSEGDGTLAGSITSRIDDYSGVIYTPLFYAPYVEYGTGIEAEDGKGRQDVPWVYVEHSGEPREGAQKSFTLEEAEKAVAALRKKGLEAHYTYGQKPQPYMRPALDANRDKILEILGEGIIQR
;
A
#
# COMPACT_ATOMS: atom_id res chain seq x y z
N MET A 1 10.60 -2.63 -60.26
CA MET A 1 10.44 -2.71 -58.79
C MET A 1 8.97 -2.51 -58.52
N ALA A 2 8.29 -3.48 -57.92
CA ALA A 2 6.89 -3.39 -57.54
C ALA A 2 6.82 -2.64 -56.17
N ALA A 3 6.18 -1.49 -56.14
CA ALA A 3 5.92 -0.77 -54.91
C ALA A 3 4.59 -1.30 -54.33
N LEU A 4 4.63 -1.79 -53.09
CA LEU A 4 3.44 -2.16 -52.35
C LEU A 4 2.91 -0.94 -51.61
N THR A 5 1.74 -0.44 -52.02
CA THR A 5 1.07 0.66 -51.32
C THR A 5 -0.05 0.07 -50.46
N ILE A 6 0.02 0.26 -49.15
CA ILE A 6 -1.06 -0.12 -48.22
C ILE A 6 -2.00 1.09 -48.12
N GLN A 7 -3.22 0.98 -48.68
CA GLN A 7 -4.25 1.99 -48.54
C GLN A 7 -4.93 1.87 -47.17
N GLY A 8 -5.24 3.00 -46.53
CA GLY A 8 -5.95 3.06 -45.24
C GLY A 8 -5.04 3.10 -44.03
N LEU A 9 -3.71 3.11 -44.20
CA LEU A 9 -2.80 3.22 -43.06
C LEU A 9 -2.91 4.60 -42.38
N ASP A 10 -3.10 5.65 -43.18
CA ASP A 10 -3.23 7.02 -42.70
C ASP A 10 -4.51 7.18 -41.87
N ASP A 11 -5.64 6.59 -42.32
CA ASP A 11 -6.90 6.57 -41.55
C ASP A 11 -6.76 5.79 -40.22
N VAL A 12 -5.95 4.73 -40.20
CA VAL A 12 -5.68 3.98 -38.98
C VAL A 12 -4.81 4.78 -38.01
N VAL A 13 -3.77 5.46 -38.54
CA VAL A 13 -2.88 6.31 -37.73
C VAL A 13 -3.65 7.52 -37.18
N GLU A 14 -4.55 8.14 -37.98
CA GLU A 14 -5.39 9.23 -37.53
C GLU A 14 -6.37 8.78 -36.44
N ARG A 15 -7.05 7.64 -36.61
CA ARG A 15 -7.96 7.07 -35.62
C ARG A 15 -7.23 6.62 -34.34
N VAL A 16 -6.03 6.08 -34.45
CA VAL A 16 -5.20 5.75 -33.29
C VAL A 16 -4.72 7.04 -32.61
N GLY A 17 -4.40 8.08 -33.35
CA GLY A 17 -4.07 9.42 -32.84
C GLY A 17 -5.25 10.08 -32.12
N GLU A 18 -6.46 9.96 -32.65
CA GLU A 18 -7.69 10.44 -32.01
C GLU A 18 -8.06 9.64 -30.76
N LEU A 19 -7.79 8.33 -30.75
CA LEU A 19 -8.00 7.45 -29.59
C LEU A 19 -7.01 7.75 -28.46
N ALA A 20 -5.84 8.27 -28.78
CA ALA A 20 -4.76 8.56 -27.83
C ALA A 20 -4.65 10.06 -27.51
N ASP A 21 -5.74 10.70 -27.08
CA ASP A 21 -5.64 11.99 -26.42
C ASP A 21 -4.94 11.80 -25.07
N LEU A 22 -3.61 11.90 -25.10
CA LEU A 22 -2.74 11.68 -23.92
C LEU A 22 -3.16 12.55 -22.74
N ALA A 23 -3.73 13.72 -22.97
CA ALA A 23 -4.23 14.59 -21.92
C ALA A 23 -5.45 13.96 -21.22
N LYS A 24 -6.34 13.32 -21.95
CA LYS A 24 -7.50 12.62 -21.39
C LYS A 24 -7.10 11.35 -20.65
N VAL A 25 -6.16 10.58 -21.22
CA VAL A 25 -5.60 9.39 -20.55
C VAL A 25 -4.97 9.80 -19.21
N ARG A 26 -4.13 10.83 -19.21
CA ARG A 26 -3.52 11.36 -18.00
C ARG A 26 -4.56 11.84 -16.98
N GLN A 27 -5.61 12.52 -17.45
CA GLN A 27 -6.71 12.97 -16.58
C GLN A 27 -7.46 11.79 -15.97
N ALA A 28 -7.72 10.72 -16.73
CA ALA A 28 -8.37 9.52 -16.26
C ALA A 28 -7.51 8.79 -15.21
N ILE A 29 -6.20 8.64 -15.47
CA ILE A 29 -5.24 8.09 -14.50
C ILE A 29 -5.22 8.92 -13.22
N THR A 30 -5.18 10.25 -13.36
CA THR A 30 -5.21 11.16 -12.22
C THR A 30 -6.46 10.95 -11.36
N LYS A 31 -7.64 10.94 -11.98
CA LYS A 31 -8.92 10.74 -11.27
C LYS A 31 -8.96 9.38 -10.56
N GLY A 32 -8.57 8.31 -11.26
CA GLY A 32 -8.54 6.97 -10.70
C GLY A 32 -7.56 6.84 -9.52
N THR A 33 -6.38 7.41 -9.65
CA THR A 33 -5.36 7.40 -8.58
C THR A 33 -5.84 8.14 -7.34
N LEU A 34 -6.37 9.35 -7.49
CA LEU A 34 -6.88 10.14 -6.37
C LEU A 34 -8.10 9.50 -5.70
N LEU A 35 -8.93 8.78 -6.45
CA LEU A 35 -10.05 8.02 -5.90
C LEU A 35 -9.55 6.93 -4.95
N VAL A 36 -8.57 6.14 -5.36
CA VAL A 36 -7.99 5.07 -4.53
C VAL A 36 -7.20 5.65 -3.35
N GLU A 37 -6.41 6.71 -3.57
CA GLU A 37 -5.69 7.40 -2.48
C GLU A 37 -6.65 7.84 -1.37
N ARG A 38 -7.74 8.51 -1.76
CA ARG A 38 -8.77 8.94 -0.81
C ARG A 38 -9.36 7.77 -0.05
N GLN A 39 -9.71 6.68 -0.73
CA GLN A 39 -10.28 5.51 -0.09
C GLN A 39 -9.28 4.83 0.86
N ALA A 40 -8.00 4.74 0.47
CA ALA A 40 -6.95 4.20 1.32
C ALA A 40 -6.77 5.02 2.60
N LYS A 41 -6.83 6.35 2.51
CA LYS A 41 -6.80 7.25 3.67
C LYS A 41 -8.00 7.02 4.60
N ILE A 42 -9.20 6.88 4.05
CA ILE A 42 -10.42 6.59 4.83
C ILE A 42 -10.27 5.24 5.55
N ASN A 43 -9.82 4.21 4.84
CA ASN A 43 -9.62 2.90 5.43
C ASN A 43 -8.57 2.95 6.55
N ALA A 44 -7.44 3.63 6.32
CA ALA A 44 -6.39 3.79 7.33
C ALA A 44 -6.85 4.59 8.56
N GLN A 45 -7.72 5.60 8.39
CA GLN A 45 -8.32 6.32 9.51
C GLN A 45 -9.29 5.48 10.33
N ALA A 46 -9.93 4.48 9.72
CA ALA A 46 -10.85 3.58 10.42
C ALA A 46 -10.12 2.54 11.28
N LEU A 47 -8.81 2.41 11.17
CA LEU A 47 -8.01 1.54 12.03
C LEU A 47 -7.97 2.12 13.44
N SER A 48 -8.49 1.36 14.40
CA SER A 48 -8.86 1.85 15.74
C SER A 48 -7.71 2.25 16.66
N GLU A 49 -6.47 1.96 16.30
CA GLU A 49 -5.29 2.15 17.16
C GLU A 49 -4.31 3.23 16.66
N GLY A 50 -4.69 3.99 15.62
CA GLY A 50 -3.78 4.96 15.00
C GLY A 50 -4.10 6.41 15.39
N ASP A 51 -3.05 7.20 15.53
CA ASP A 51 -3.10 8.67 15.70
C ASP A 51 -3.41 9.42 14.37
N GLY A 52 -3.75 8.69 13.31
CA GLY A 52 -3.95 9.22 11.97
C GLY A 52 -2.67 9.43 11.15
N THR A 53 -1.50 9.15 11.72
CA THR A 53 -0.20 9.30 11.03
C THR A 53 -0.14 8.46 9.76
N LEU A 54 -0.61 7.21 9.80
CA LEU A 54 -0.65 6.34 8.63
C LEU A 54 -1.51 6.94 7.52
N ALA A 55 -2.73 7.34 7.83
CA ALA A 55 -3.65 7.95 6.87
C ALA A 55 -3.08 9.25 6.28
N GLY A 56 -2.47 10.08 7.12
CA GLY A 56 -1.82 11.33 6.71
C GLY A 56 -0.60 11.13 5.82
N SER A 57 0.09 10.00 5.94
CA SER A 57 1.30 9.70 5.18
C SER A 57 1.05 9.13 3.79
N ILE A 58 -0.16 8.61 3.53
CA ILE A 58 -0.53 8.07 2.22
C ILE A 58 -0.53 9.20 1.20
N THR A 59 0.16 8.99 0.10
CA THR A 59 0.26 9.96 -0.99
C THR A 59 0.37 9.25 -2.33
N SER A 60 0.27 10.00 -3.41
CA SER A 60 0.42 9.45 -4.75
C SER A 60 1.42 10.23 -5.60
N ARG A 61 1.99 9.54 -6.58
CA ARG A 61 2.73 10.11 -7.69
C ARG A 61 2.06 9.69 -8.98
N ILE A 62 1.86 10.63 -9.86
CA ILE A 62 1.15 10.44 -11.11
C ILE A 62 2.06 10.88 -12.24
N ASP A 63 2.22 10.04 -13.25
CA ASP A 63 2.84 10.35 -14.52
C ASP A 63 1.84 10.15 -15.68
N ASP A 64 2.31 10.21 -16.92
CA ASP A 64 1.45 10.19 -18.10
C ASP A 64 0.67 8.86 -18.26
N TYR A 65 1.20 7.77 -17.73
CA TYR A 65 0.68 6.42 -17.95
C TYR A 65 0.45 5.63 -16.68
N SER A 66 0.84 6.15 -15.52
CA SER A 66 0.70 5.45 -14.26
C SER A 66 0.38 6.36 -13.09
N GLY A 67 -0.34 5.82 -12.11
CA GLY A 67 -0.51 6.39 -10.80
C GLY A 67 -0.06 5.42 -9.74
N VAL A 68 0.85 5.85 -8.87
CA VAL A 68 1.39 5.04 -7.77
C VAL A 68 0.97 5.66 -6.45
N ILE A 69 0.31 4.85 -5.61
CA ILE A 69 -0.08 5.24 -4.25
C ILE A 69 0.87 4.55 -3.29
N TYR A 70 1.43 5.30 -2.36
CA TYR A 70 2.42 4.78 -1.43
C TYR A 70 2.39 5.54 -0.10
N THR A 71 3.10 5.00 0.86
CA THR A 71 3.41 5.65 2.13
C THR A 71 4.90 5.46 2.43
N PRO A 72 5.61 6.48 2.94
CA PRO A 72 7.00 6.35 3.33
C PRO A 72 7.20 5.67 4.70
N LEU A 73 6.12 5.34 5.42
CA LEU A 73 6.20 4.77 6.75
C LEU A 73 6.67 3.31 6.70
N PHE A 74 7.75 3.02 7.37
CA PHE A 74 8.37 1.68 7.39
C PHE A 74 7.45 0.59 7.95
N TYR A 75 6.55 0.94 8.86
CA TYR A 75 5.63 -0.01 9.48
C TYR A 75 4.36 -0.27 8.66
N ALA A 76 4.11 0.51 7.64
CA ALA A 76 2.89 0.40 6.81
C ALA A 76 2.65 -1.00 6.22
N PRO A 77 3.67 -1.73 5.72
CA PRO A 77 3.50 -3.11 5.28
C PRO A 77 3.08 -4.06 6.42
N TYR A 78 3.53 -3.81 7.64
CA TYR A 78 3.18 -4.62 8.80
C TYR A 78 1.71 -4.45 9.20
N VAL A 79 1.16 -3.26 8.99
CA VAL A 79 -0.28 -3.02 9.17
C VAL A 79 -1.07 -3.73 8.08
N GLU A 80 -0.66 -3.58 6.82
CA GLU A 80 -1.37 -4.16 5.65
C GLU A 80 -1.39 -5.68 5.68
N TYR A 81 -0.25 -6.33 6.00
CA TYR A 81 -0.07 -7.78 5.87
C TYR A 81 0.01 -8.52 7.20
N GLY A 82 0.02 -7.81 8.31
CA GLY A 82 0.25 -8.39 9.62
C GLY A 82 1.70 -8.76 9.89
N THR A 83 1.97 -9.29 11.08
CA THR A 83 3.32 -9.68 11.51
C THR A 83 3.28 -10.97 12.31
N GLY A 84 4.44 -11.60 12.50
CA GLY A 84 4.57 -12.81 13.30
C GLY A 84 3.75 -13.98 12.77
N ILE A 85 3.22 -14.80 13.64
CA ILE A 85 2.36 -15.95 13.28
C ILE A 85 0.98 -15.51 12.76
N GLU A 86 0.61 -14.26 13.00
CA GLU A 86 -0.66 -13.67 12.55
C GLU A 86 -0.56 -13.07 11.15
N ALA A 87 0.65 -13.04 10.55
CA ALA A 87 0.83 -12.48 9.21
C ALA A 87 0.09 -13.30 8.15
N GLU A 88 -0.35 -12.59 7.11
CA GLU A 88 -1.03 -13.19 5.96
C GLU A 88 -0.15 -14.24 5.28
N ASP A 89 -0.76 -15.34 4.85
CA ASP A 89 -0.11 -16.48 4.17
C ASP A 89 1.01 -17.15 4.98
N GLY A 90 1.08 -16.96 6.30
CA GLY A 90 2.11 -17.53 7.14
C GLY A 90 3.54 -17.05 6.84
N LYS A 91 3.66 -15.93 6.10
CA LYS A 91 4.97 -15.37 5.68
C LYS A 91 5.65 -14.52 6.74
N GLY A 92 4.99 -14.32 7.86
CA GLY A 92 5.57 -13.57 8.98
C GLY A 92 6.59 -14.37 9.76
N ARG A 93 7.19 -13.70 10.74
CA ARG A 93 8.17 -14.29 11.64
C ARG A 93 7.55 -15.45 12.44
N GLN A 94 8.19 -16.61 12.42
CA GLN A 94 7.74 -17.80 13.14
C GLN A 94 8.40 -17.93 14.52
N ASP A 95 9.53 -17.26 14.74
CA ASP A 95 10.24 -17.25 16.02
C ASP A 95 9.57 -16.26 16.97
N VAL A 96 8.57 -16.70 17.70
CA VAL A 96 7.74 -15.88 18.59
C VAL A 96 7.65 -16.51 19.98
N PRO A 97 7.38 -15.71 21.04
CA PRO A 97 7.25 -14.25 21.04
C PRO A 97 8.58 -13.52 20.91
N TRP A 98 8.52 -12.25 20.50
CA TRP A 98 9.66 -11.34 20.63
C TRP A 98 9.32 -10.15 21.54
N VAL A 99 10.34 -9.60 22.16
CA VAL A 99 10.22 -8.44 23.06
C VAL A 99 10.59 -7.19 22.30
N TYR A 100 9.79 -6.15 22.44
CA TYR A 100 10.06 -4.82 21.90
C TYR A 100 9.87 -3.74 22.96
N VAL A 101 10.46 -2.59 22.73
CA VAL A 101 10.31 -1.40 23.56
C VAL A 101 9.63 -0.33 22.71
N GLU A 102 8.58 0.28 23.23
CA GLU A 102 7.93 1.41 22.54
C GLU A 102 8.90 2.58 22.42
N HIS A 103 9.03 3.04 21.18
CA HIS A 103 9.86 4.20 20.85
C HIS A 103 9.13 5.05 19.82
N SER A 104 9.23 6.35 20.01
CA SER A 104 8.96 7.34 18.96
C SER A 104 10.17 7.40 18.03
N GLY A 105 10.34 6.43 17.12
CA GLY A 105 11.47 6.44 16.21
C GLY A 105 11.77 5.09 15.55
N GLU A 106 12.86 5.05 14.79
CA GLU A 106 13.23 3.95 13.90
C GLU A 106 13.39 2.59 14.58
N PRO A 107 13.16 1.47 13.84
CA PRO A 107 13.35 0.12 14.37
C PRO A 107 14.80 -0.08 14.81
N ARG A 108 15.02 -0.51 16.05
CA ARG A 108 16.35 -0.91 16.48
C ARG A 108 16.73 -2.23 15.85
N GLU A 109 17.85 -2.28 15.14
CA GLU A 109 18.54 -3.52 14.83
C GLU A 109 18.84 -4.27 16.13
N GLY A 110 18.33 -5.49 16.27
CA GLY A 110 18.62 -6.33 17.42
C GLY A 110 17.44 -7.07 18.04
N ALA A 111 16.21 -6.82 17.64
CA ALA A 111 15.04 -7.56 18.12
C ALA A 111 14.87 -8.94 17.45
N GLN A 112 15.97 -9.64 17.14
CA GLN A 112 15.93 -10.90 16.38
C GLN A 112 15.94 -12.16 17.25
N LYS A 113 15.97 -12.03 18.57
CA LYS A 113 15.96 -13.19 19.44
C LYS A 113 14.53 -13.65 19.70
N SER A 114 14.25 -14.91 19.41
CA SER A 114 13.06 -15.59 19.90
C SER A 114 13.21 -15.88 21.39
N PHE A 115 12.09 -15.86 22.09
CA PHE A 115 12.02 -16.14 23.52
C PHE A 115 11.00 -17.24 23.76
N THR A 116 11.20 -18.04 24.80
CA THR A 116 10.07 -18.73 25.41
C THR A 116 9.18 -17.67 26.09
N LEU A 117 7.92 -17.97 26.33
CA LEU A 117 7.03 -17.05 27.03
C LEU A 117 7.62 -16.59 28.37
N GLU A 118 8.16 -17.52 29.16
CA GLU A 118 8.77 -17.21 30.46
C GLU A 118 9.98 -16.26 30.33
N GLU A 119 10.82 -16.47 29.31
CA GLU A 119 11.96 -15.58 29.05
C GLU A 119 11.49 -14.18 28.58
N ALA A 120 10.45 -14.13 27.77
CA ALA A 120 9.87 -12.87 27.29
C ALA A 120 9.29 -12.07 28.47
N GLU A 121 8.55 -12.71 29.37
CA GLU A 121 8.00 -12.08 30.57
C GLU A 121 9.10 -11.54 31.48
N LYS A 122 10.16 -12.33 31.71
CA LYS A 122 11.33 -11.91 32.51
C LYS A 122 12.04 -10.72 31.85
N ALA A 123 12.23 -10.76 30.53
CA ALA A 123 12.87 -9.68 29.78
C ALA A 123 12.06 -8.39 29.84
N VAL A 124 10.74 -8.46 29.62
CA VAL A 124 9.82 -7.32 29.76
C VAL A 124 9.88 -6.73 31.16
N ALA A 125 9.82 -7.58 32.21
CA ALA A 125 9.89 -7.13 33.59
C ALA A 125 11.22 -6.43 33.91
N ALA A 126 12.34 -6.94 33.37
CA ALA A 126 13.66 -6.33 33.55
C ALA A 126 13.77 -4.97 32.83
N LEU A 127 13.20 -4.82 31.64
CA LEU A 127 13.18 -3.57 30.89
C LEU A 127 12.30 -2.52 31.56
N ARG A 128 11.11 -2.92 32.04
CA ARG A 128 10.21 -2.02 32.78
C ARG A 128 10.82 -1.51 34.07
N LYS A 129 11.61 -2.34 34.80
CA LYS A 129 12.37 -1.87 35.96
C LYS A 129 13.41 -0.81 35.62
N LYS A 130 13.84 -0.72 34.36
CA LYS A 130 14.75 0.35 33.87
C LYS A 130 14.00 1.58 33.35
N GLY A 131 12.67 1.64 33.54
CA GLY A 131 11.84 2.76 33.09
C GLY A 131 11.49 2.72 31.59
N LEU A 132 11.67 1.57 30.93
CA LEU A 132 11.33 1.40 29.52
C LEU A 132 9.92 0.80 29.36
N GLU A 133 9.13 1.32 28.44
CA GLU A 133 7.87 0.70 28.03
C GLU A 133 8.17 -0.49 27.13
N ALA A 134 8.16 -1.68 27.71
CA ALA A 134 8.49 -2.91 27.01
C ALA A 134 7.29 -3.87 26.99
N HIS A 135 7.16 -4.58 25.89
CA HIS A 135 6.10 -5.54 25.62
C HIS A 135 6.67 -6.76 24.89
N TYR A 136 5.93 -7.87 24.93
CA TYR A 136 6.17 -8.99 24.02
C TYR A 136 4.97 -9.21 23.13
N THR A 137 5.20 -9.79 21.96
CA THR A 137 4.14 -10.05 20.98
C THR A 137 4.41 -11.33 20.20
N TYR A 138 3.35 -11.95 19.73
CA TYR A 138 3.35 -13.06 18.78
C TYR A 138 3.15 -12.58 17.33
N GLY A 139 2.78 -11.33 17.18
CA GLY A 139 2.48 -10.72 15.91
C GLY A 139 1.19 -9.90 15.97
N GLN A 140 0.85 -9.35 14.84
CA GLN A 140 -0.33 -8.51 14.62
C GLN A 140 -1.11 -9.05 13.44
N LYS A 141 -2.43 -9.15 13.58
CA LYS A 141 -3.32 -9.51 12.46
C LYS A 141 -3.25 -8.47 11.35
N PRO A 142 -3.39 -8.88 10.09
CA PRO A 142 -3.55 -7.96 8.98
C PRO A 142 -4.69 -6.99 9.21
N GLN A 143 -4.44 -5.73 8.94
CA GLN A 143 -5.44 -4.67 8.92
C GLN A 143 -5.33 -3.95 7.57
N PRO A 144 -5.77 -4.58 6.46
CA PRO A 144 -5.53 -4.07 5.12
C PRO A 144 -6.31 -2.78 4.88
N TYR A 145 -5.64 -1.77 4.37
CA TYR A 145 -6.21 -0.46 4.05
C TYR A 145 -5.98 -0.07 2.58
N MET A 146 -4.86 -0.52 1.99
CA MET A 146 -4.49 -0.17 0.61
C MET A 146 -5.18 -1.07 -0.40
N ARG A 147 -5.11 -2.39 -0.23
CA ARG A 147 -5.73 -3.37 -1.14
C ARG A 147 -7.25 -3.21 -1.21
N PRO A 148 -7.99 -3.14 -0.10
CA PRO A 148 -9.44 -2.92 -0.16
C PRO A 148 -9.82 -1.60 -0.82
N ALA A 149 -8.97 -0.58 -0.75
CA ALA A 149 -9.23 0.69 -1.43
C ALA A 149 -9.20 0.54 -2.96
N LEU A 150 -8.27 -0.27 -3.48
CA LEU A 150 -8.20 -0.58 -4.90
C LEU A 150 -9.39 -1.45 -5.33
N ASP A 151 -9.65 -2.53 -4.60
CA ASP A 151 -10.69 -3.51 -4.93
C ASP A 151 -12.07 -2.88 -4.94
N ALA A 152 -12.40 -2.07 -3.94
CA ALA A 152 -13.69 -1.39 -3.84
C ALA A 152 -13.93 -0.35 -4.96
N ASN A 153 -12.88 0.14 -5.60
CA ASN A 153 -12.98 1.16 -6.64
C ASN A 153 -12.65 0.63 -8.03
N ARG A 154 -12.41 -0.66 -8.19
CA ARG A 154 -11.97 -1.27 -9.45
C ARG A 154 -12.89 -0.94 -10.62
N ASP A 155 -14.18 -1.15 -10.46
CA ASP A 155 -15.15 -0.91 -11.53
C ASP A 155 -15.24 0.58 -11.89
N LYS A 156 -15.19 1.45 -10.89
CA LYS A 156 -15.19 2.90 -11.10
C LYS A 156 -13.92 3.38 -11.80
N ILE A 157 -12.78 2.78 -11.51
CA ILE A 157 -11.52 3.07 -12.22
C ILE A 157 -11.64 2.67 -13.69
N LEU A 158 -12.19 1.47 -13.96
CA LEU A 158 -12.40 0.99 -15.33
C LEU A 158 -13.36 1.91 -16.10
N GLU A 159 -14.44 2.38 -15.47
CA GLU A 159 -15.35 3.38 -16.05
C GLU A 159 -14.62 4.68 -16.40
N ILE A 160 -13.88 5.25 -15.45
CA ILE A 160 -13.11 6.50 -15.64
C ILE A 160 -12.08 6.36 -16.78
N LEU A 161 -11.37 5.23 -16.83
CA LEU A 161 -10.40 4.94 -17.89
C LEU A 161 -11.10 4.75 -19.24
N GLY A 162 -12.23 4.05 -19.25
CA GLY A 162 -13.04 3.87 -20.46
C GLY A 162 -13.54 5.19 -21.03
N GLU A 163 -14.08 6.08 -20.18
CA GLU A 163 -14.52 7.43 -20.60
C GLU A 163 -13.35 8.31 -21.09
N GLY A 164 -12.15 8.13 -20.50
CA GLY A 164 -10.96 8.88 -20.92
C GLY A 164 -10.32 8.41 -22.22
N ILE A 165 -10.52 7.13 -22.58
CA ILE A 165 -9.87 6.52 -23.75
C ILE A 165 -10.85 6.40 -24.94
N ILE A 166 -12.12 6.13 -24.66
CA ILE A 166 -13.14 5.92 -25.71
C ILE A 166 -14.02 7.16 -25.79
N GLN A 167 -13.72 8.04 -26.74
CA GLN A 167 -14.74 8.98 -27.21
C GLN A 167 -15.64 8.27 -28.21
N ARG A 168 -16.92 8.16 -27.89
CA ARG A 168 -17.97 7.97 -28.89
C ARG A 168 -18.43 9.31 -29.39
#